data_29e75ed286f5cb963ee30de5b23dc99b
#
_entry.id   29e75ed286f5cb963ee30de5b23dc99b
#
_cell.length_a   1.000
_cell.length_b   1.000
_cell.length_c   1.000
_cell.angle_alpha   90.00
_cell.angle_beta   90.00
_cell.angle_gamma   90.00
#
_symmetry.space_group_name_H-M   'P 1'
#
loop_
_entity.id
_entity.type
_entity.pdbx_description
1 polymer ?
#
loop_
_entity_poly.entity_id
_entity_poly.type
_entity_poly.pdbx_seq_one_letter_code
_entity_poly.pdbx_strand_id
1 'polypeptide(L)'
;KASNIGIAMGEKGTDVAREVSSLVLMDDNFASIVGAVRMGRKIFDNLQKALGYIFAIHVPIAGLSLIPVLFADLPLILWPVHIVFLELIIDPACTMIFEAEKEERNVMCRPPKDINEPFFGARKILFSCLQGIGIIIICLLVYFMGLKMGYSEKGVRTLTFVTLIVSNIS
;
A
#
# COMPACT_ATOMS: atom_id res chain seq x y z
N LYS A 1 14.69 -29.11 -18.39
CA LYS A 1 15.54 -28.90 -17.16
C LYS A 1 16.53 -27.72 -17.28
N ALA A 2 16.73 -27.16 -18.48
CA ALA A 2 17.67 -26.04 -18.69
C ALA A 2 16.99 -24.65 -18.72
N SER A 3 15.66 -24.60 -18.77
CA SER A 3 14.91 -23.34 -18.78
C SER A 3 14.50 -22.93 -17.37
N ASN A 4 14.42 -21.63 -17.14
CA ASN A 4 13.94 -21.06 -15.87
C ASN A 4 12.42 -21.22 -15.70
N ILE A 5 11.67 -21.24 -16.82
CA ILE A 5 10.23 -21.43 -16.86
C ILE A 5 9.90 -22.45 -17.95
N GLY A 6 9.19 -23.53 -17.58
CA GLY A 6 8.63 -24.48 -18.51
C GLY A 6 7.17 -24.14 -18.80
N ILE A 7 6.77 -24.15 -20.07
CA ILE A 7 5.39 -23.90 -20.50
C ILE A 7 4.88 -25.12 -21.24
N ALA A 8 3.73 -25.65 -20.85
CA ALA A 8 3.05 -26.74 -21.55
C ALA A 8 1.70 -26.28 -22.11
N MET A 9 1.28 -26.93 -23.19
CA MET A 9 -0.07 -26.79 -23.72
C MET A 9 -1.05 -27.63 -22.89
N GLY A 10 -2.26 -27.14 -22.68
CA GLY A 10 -3.27 -27.81 -21.86
C GLY A 10 -3.87 -29.03 -22.55
N GLU A 11 -4.44 -28.84 -23.72
CA GLU A 11 -5.09 -29.93 -24.46
C GLU A 11 -4.09 -30.76 -25.29
N LYS A 12 -3.14 -30.08 -25.96
CA LYS A 12 -2.14 -30.72 -26.83
C LYS A 12 -0.92 -31.23 -26.07
N GLY A 13 -0.72 -30.80 -24.82
CA GLY A 13 0.38 -31.24 -23.98
C GLY A 13 0.15 -32.65 -23.42
N THR A 14 1.23 -33.45 -23.25
CA THR A 14 1.16 -34.69 -22.52
C THR A 14 1.01 -34.44 -21.02
N ASP A 15 0.43 -35.41 -20.29
CA ASP A 15 0.28 -35.30 -18.82
C ASP A 15 1.62 -35.07 -18.13
N VAL A 16 2.67 -35.72 -18.57
CA VAL A 16 4.03 -35.51 -18.04
C VAL A 16 4.55 -34.12 -18.31
N ALA A 17 4.27 -33.54 -19.50
CA ALA A 17 4.68 -32.18 -19.81
C ALA A 17 3.94 -31.15 -18.94
N ARG A 18 2.65 -31.38 -18.71
CA ARG A 18 1.84 -30.52 -17.81
C ARG A 18 2.32 -30.60 -16.36
N GLU A 19 2.63 -31.78 -15.87
CA GLU A 19 3.07 -31.98 -14.49
C GLU A 19 4.42 -31.34 -14.17
N VAL A 20 5.37 -31.36 -15.14
CA VAL A 20 6.72 -30.76 -14.94
C VAL A 20 6.84 -29.30 -15.35
N SER A 21 5.78 -28.72 -15.90
CA SER A 21 5.79 -27.34 -16.37
C SER A 21 5.39 -26.36 -15.26
N SER A 22 6.03 -25.18 -15.27
CA SER A 22 5.70 -24.08 -14.33
C SER A 22 4.40 -23.37 -14.70
N LEU A 23 4.02 -23.43 -15.98
CA LEU A 23 2.81 -22.79 -16.53
C LEU A 23 2.15 -23.74 -17.53
N VAL A 24 0.82 -23.86 -17.46
CA VAL A 24 0.03 -24.63 -18.42
C VAL A 24 -0.98 -23.71 -19.10
N LEU A 25 -0.95 -23.68 -20.44
CA LEU A 25 -1.89 -22.90 -21.25
C LEU A 25 -3.13 -23.76 -21.54
N MET A 26 -4.17 -23.58 -20.75
CA MET A 26 -5.40 -24.38 -20.84
C MET A 26 -6.15 -24.22 -22.16
N ASP A 27 -5.99 -23.09 -22.84
CA ASP A 27 -6.60 -22.75 -24.13
C ASP A 27 -5.69 -23.02 -25.33
N ASP A 28 -4.54 -23.63 -25.10
CA ASP A 28 -3.50 -23.89 -26.10
C ASP A 28 -3.08 -22.64 -26.93
N ASN A 29 -3.29 -21.44 -26.37
CA ASN A 29 -3.05 -20.19 -27.06
C ASN A 29 -1.86 -19.41 -26.48
N PHE A 30 -0.81 -19.19 -27.27
CA PHE A 30 0.35 -18.40 -26.86
C PHE A 30 0.01 -16.92 -26.53
N ALA A 31 -1.05 -16.37 -27.12
CA ALA A 31 -1.48 -15.00 -26.81
C ALA A 31 -1.88 -14.83 -25.33
N SER A 32 -2.31 -15.90 -24.67
CA SER A 32 -2.64 -15.94 -23.25
C SER A 32 -1.43 -15.67 -22.34
N ILE A 33 -0.20 -15.99 -22.80
CA ILE A 33 1.04 -15.63 -22.11
C ILE A 33 1.19 -14.10 -22.04
N VAL A 34 0.90 -13.42 -23.15
CA VAL A 34 0.97 -11.95 -23.20
C VAL A 34 -0.04 -11.33 -22.25
N GLY A 35 -1.26 -11.89 -22.19
CA GLY A 35 -2.29 -11.51 -21.22
C GLY A 35 -1.84 -11.72 -19.77
N ALA A 36 -1.24 -12.87 -19.48
CA ALA A 36 -0.72 -13.19 -18.15
C ALA A 36 0.41 -12.24 -17.73
N VAL A 37 1.36 -11.94 -18.63
CA VAL A 37 2.44 -10.97 -18.36
C VAL A 37 1.87 -9.58 -18.10
N ARG A 38 0.88 -9.14 -18.90
CA ARG A 38 0.21 -7.85 -18.74
C ARG A 38 -0.48 -7.76 -17.38
N MET A 39 -1.22 -8.80 -17.00
CA MET A 39 -1.90 -8.87 -15.70
C MET A 39 -0.91 -8.89 -14.54
N GLY A 40 0.15 -9.68 -14.64
CA GLY A 40 1.20 -9.73 -13.62
C GLY A 40 1.87 -8.37 -13.40
N ARG A 41 2.14 -7.63 -14.47
CA ARG A 41 2.70 -6.27 -14.39
C ARG A 41 1.71 -5.29 -13.74
N LYS A 42 0.41 -5.37 -14.10
CA LYS A 42 -0.65 -4.58 -13.47
C LYS A 42 -0.71 -4.85 -11.96
N ILE A 43 -0.77 -6.13 -11.58
CA ILE A 43 -0.83 -6.53 -10.15
C ILE A 43 0.40 -6.01 -9.40
N PHE A 44 1.59 -6.13 -9.99
CA PHE A 44 2.83 -5.67 -9.39
C PHE A 44 2.81 -4.14 -9.15
N ASP A 45 2.38 -3.36 -10.14
CA ASP A 45 2.28 -1.90 -10.04
C ASP A 45 1.26 -1.49 -8.96
N ASN A 46 0.08 -2.14 -8.95
CA ASN A 46 -0.97 -1.86 -7.97
C ASN A 46 -0.53 -2.22 -6.56
N LEU A 47 0.17 -3.34 -6.39
CA LEU A 47 0.73 -3.75 -5.10
C LEU A 47 1.79 -2.75 -4.59
N GLN A 48 2.64 -2.21 -5.48
CA GLN A 48 3.59 -1.16 -5.10
C GLN A 48 2.90 0.13 -4.67
N LYS A 49 1.81 0.52 -5.34
CA LYS A 49 1.00 1.69 -4.96
C LYS A 49 0.35 1.47 -3.58
N ALA A 50 -0.28 0.30 -3.39
CA ALA A 50 -0.92 -0.06 -2.13
C ALA A 50 0.05 -0.02 -0.95
N LEU A 51 1.23 -0.62 -1.09
CA LEU A 51 2.23 -0.61 -0.04
C LEU A 51 2.79 0.79 0.25
N GLY A 52 2.99 1.61 -0.79
CA GLY A 52 3.37 3.01 -0.61
C GLY A 52 2.34 3.79 0.21
N TYR A 53 1.06 3.58 -0.06
CA TYR A 53 -0.04 4.17 0.69
C TYR A 53 -0.11 3.65 2.14
N ILE A 54 0.05 2.34 2.35
CA ILE A 54 0.10 1.75 3.70
C ILE A 54 1.21 2.40 4.54
N PHE A 55 2.42 2.57 4.00
CA PHE A 55 3.49 3.26 4.71
C PHE A 55 3.14 4.71 5.02
N ALA A 56 2.56 5.44 4.06
CA ALA A 56 2.19 6.85 4.26
C ALA A 56 1.16 7.04 5.39
N ILE A 57 0.23 6.09 5.58
CA ILE A 57 -0.80 6.14 6.62
C ILE A 57 -0.28 5.67 7.98
N HIS A 58 0.50 4.59 8.01
CA HIS A 58 0.96 4.03 9.28
C HIS A 58 2.00 4.91 9.99
N VAL A 59 2.80 5.67 9.24
CA VAL A 59 3.78 6.62 9.81
C VAL A 59 3.08 7.64 10.73
N PRO A 60 2.01 8.37 10.30
CA PRO A 60 1.32 9.30 11.19
C PRO A 60 0.58 8.61 12.35
N ILE A 61 -0.02 7.45 12.14
CA ILE A 61 -0.69 6.72 13.23
C ILE A 61 0.33 6.35 14.32
N ALA A 62 1.46 5.75 13.93
CA ALA A 62 2.53 5.40 14.86
C ALA A 62 3.14 6.64 15.52
N GLY A 63 3.42 7.69 14.76
CA GLY A 63 4.00 8.94 15.26
C GLY A 63 3.09 9.63 16.28
N LEU A 64 1.81 9.83 15.96
CA LEU A 64 0.85 10.47 16.88
C LEU A 64 0.56 9.63 18.12
N SER A 65 0.72 8.30 18.05
CA SER A 65 0.60 7.42 19.21
C SER A 65 1.84 7.46 20.10
N LEU A 66 3.04 7.59 19.52
CA LEU A 66 4.31 7.55 20.24
C LEU A 66 4.65 8.90 20.87
N ILE A 67 4.33 10.02 20.24
CA ILE A 67 4.69 11.38 20.72
C ILE A 67 4.21 11.63 22.16
N PRO A 68 2.96 11.37 22.56
CA PRO A 68 2.52 11.58 23.94
C PRO A 68 3.23 10.66 24.95
N VAL A 69 3.69 9.48 24.51
CA VAL A 69 4.42 8.55 25.38
C VAL A 69 5.84 9.06 25.65
N LEU A 70 6.47 9.69 24.65
CA LEU A 70 7.81 10.27 24.80
C LEU A 70 7.80 11.59 25.58
N PHE A 71 6.71 12.35 25.48
CA PHE A 71 6.50 13.61 26.16
C PHE A 71 5.34 13.46 27.14
N ALA A 72 5.64 12.90 28.34
CA ALA A 72 4.67 12.49 29.33
C ALA A 72 3.69 13.58 29.82
N ASP A 73 3.96 14.84 29.51
CA ASP A 73 3.10 15.97 29.84
C ASP A 73 1.96 16.21 28.84
N LEU A 74 1.96 15.44 27.70
CA LEU A 74 0.95 15.61 26.67
C LEU A 74 -0.20 14.61 26.86
N PRO A 75 -1.47 15.05 26.77
CA PRO A 75 -2.60 14.12 26.73
C PRO A 75 -2.53 13.20 25.52
N LEU A 76 -3.00 11.94 25.68
CA LEU A 76 -3.05 10.98 24.59
C LEU A 76 -3.83 11.55 23.39
N ILE A 77 -3.19 11.60 22.24
CA ILE A 77 -3.78 12.10 20.97
C ILE A 77 -4.70 11.04 20.38
N LEU A 78 -4.21 9.79 20.28
CA LEU A 78 -4.98 8.66 19.77
C LEU A 78 -5.22 7.63 20.88
N TRP A 79 -6.44 7.19 21.00
CA TRP A 79 -6.78 6.04 21.83
C TRP A 79 -6.77 4.76 21.01
N PRO A 80 -6.58 3.58 21.61
CA PRO A 80 -6.59 2.32 20.88
C PRO A 80 -7.84 2.13 20.00
N VAL A 81 -9.00 2.59 20.46
CA VAL A 81 -10.25 2.52 19.70
C VAL A 81 -10.20 3.33 18.41
N HIS A 82 -9.50 4.47 18.39
CA HIS A 82 -9.33 5.27 17.18
C HIS A 82 -8.45 4.54 16.15
N ILE A 83 -7.40 3.85 16.63
CA ILE A 83 -6.51 3.07 15.77
C ILE A 83 -7.28 1.91 15.15
N VAL A 84 -8.00 1.13 15.96
CA VAL A 84 -8.84 0.02 15.48
C VAL A 84 -9.88 0.50 14.44
N PHE A 85 -10.49 1.65 14.68
CA PHE A 85 -11.45 2.25 13.75
C PHE A 85 -10.80 2.64 12.42
N LEU A 86 -9.58 3.23 12.46
CA LEU A 86 -8.83 3.57 11.25
C LEU A 86 -8.48 2.32 10.45
N GLU A 87 -7.93 1.29 11.09
CA GLU A 87 -7.57 0.03 10.44
C GLU A 87 -8.79 -0.66 9.82
N LEU A 88 -9.93 -0.66 10.52
CA LEU A 88 -11.17 -1.26 10.02
C LEU A 88 -11.69 -0.59 8.73
N ILE A 89 -11.40 0.70 8.54
CA ILE A 89 -11.81 1.45 7.34
C ILE A 89 -10.73 1.41 6.26
N ILE A 90 -9.47 1.61 6.66
CA ILE A 90 -8.34 1.78 5.74
C ILE A 90 -8.04 0.48 5.00
N ASP A 91 -7.94 -0.65 5.70
CA ASP A 91 -7.56 -1.92 5.09
C ASP A 91 -8.52 -2.38 3.99
N PRO A 92 -9.85 -2.44 4.22
CA PRO A 92 -10.78 -2.80 3.15
C PRO A 92 -10.81 -1.78 2.02
N ALA A 93 -10.72 -0.49 2.33
CA ALA A 93 -10.71 0.56 1.31
C ALA A 93 -9.48 0.47 0.42
N CYS A 94 -8.29 0.27 1.00
CA CYS A 94 -7.05 0.04 0.25
C CYS A 94 -7.18 -1.17 -0.68
N THR A 95 -7.62 -2.29 -0.15
CA THR A 95 -7.75 -3.53 -0.92
C THR A 95 -8.65 -3.33 -2.13
N MET A 96 -9.84 -2.77 -1.93
CA MET A 96 -10.81 -2.55 -3.02
C MET A 96 -10.31 -1.54 -4.06
N ILE A 97 -9.70 -0.42 -3.62
CA ILE A 97 -9.26 0.64 -4.53
C ILE A 97 -8.09 0.17 -5.39
N PHE A 98 -7.06 -0.42 -4.78
CA PHE A 98 -5.87 -0.83 -5.51
C PHE A 98 -6.08 -2.10 -6.34
N GLU A 99 -7.01 -2.97 -5.98
CA GLU A 99 -7.38 -4.11 -6.82
C GLU A 99 -8.13 -3.65 -8.07
N ALA A 100 -9.03 -2.67 -7.94
CA ALA A 100 -9.79 -2.10 -9.05
C ALA A 100 -8.98 -1.14 -9.94
N GLU A 101 -7.79 -0.71 -9.51
CA GLU A 101 -6.95 0.24 -10.24
C GLU A 101 -6.64 -0.26 -11.65
N LYS A 102 -6.77 0.64 -12.64
CA LYS A 102 -6.49 0.32 -14.03
C LYS A 102 -5.00 0.19 -14.28
N GLU A 103 -4.64 -0.59 -15.29
CA GLU A 103 -3.26 -0.71 -15.72
C GLU A 103 -2.70 0.62 -16.27
N GLU A 104 -1.41 0.83 -16.07
CA GLU A 104 -0.67 1.95 -16.67
C GLU A 104 -0.63 1.81 -18.20
N ARG A 105 -0.79 2.92 -18.92
CA ARG A 105 -0.79 2.93 -20.41
C ARG A 105 0.46 2.32 -21.03
N ASN A 106 1.58 2.34 -20.33
CA ASN A 106 2.88 1.86 -20.80
C ASN A 106 3.26 0.50 -20.23
N VAL A 107 2.32 -0.23 -19.61
CA VAL A 107 2.61 -1.49 -18.89
C VAL A 107 3.36 -2.50 -19.75
N MET A 108 3.03 -2.61 -21.04
CA MET A 108 3.68 -3.53 -21.98
C MET A 108 4.88 -2.93 -22.71
N CYS A 109 5.09 -1.61 -22.65
CA CYS A 109 6.22 -0.92 -23.31
C CYS A 109 7.49 -0.90 -22.45
N ARG A 110 7.37 -1.26 -21.17
CA ARG A 110 8.50 -1.29 -20.25
C ARG A 110 9.34 -2.58 -20.43
N PRO A 111 10.68 -2.49 -20.32
CA PRO A 111 11.52 -3.67 -20.33
C PRO A 111 11.17 -4.62 -19.16
N PRO A 112 11.58 -5.87 -19.21
CA PRO A 112 11.49 -6.78 -18.08
C PRO A 112 12.21 -6.18 -16.86
N LYS A 113 11.64 -6.40 -15.67
CA LYS A 113 12.26 -5.97 -14.43
C LYS A 113 13.48 -6.84 -14.12
N ASP A 114 14.54 -6.22 -13.58
CA ASP A 114 15.70 -6.99 -13.10
C ASP A 114 15.28 -7.81 -11.87
N ILE A 115 15.71 -9.08 -11.84
CA ILE A 115 15.43 -10.01 -10.75
C ILE A 115 16.05 -9.54 -9.43
N ASN A 116 17.18 -8.83 -9.51
CA ASN A 116 17.90 -8.29 -8.35
C ASN A 116 17.36 -6.95 -7.85
N GLU A 117 16.42 -6.35 -8.59
CA GLU A 117 15.83 -5.08 -8.19
C GLU A 117 14.87 -5.29 -7.01
N PRO A 118 15.06 -4.60 -5.87
CA PRO A 118 14.20 -4.78 -4.71
C PRO A 118 12.75 -4.43 -5.07
N PHE A 119 11.81 -5.18 -4.51
CA PHE A 119 10.38 -4.95 -4.70
C PHE A 119 9.98 -3.50 -4.35
N PHE A 120 10.63 -2.95 -3.31
CA PHE A 120 10.54 -1.57 -2.87
C PHE A 120 11.87 -0.86 -3.03
N GLY A 121 11.92 0.13 -3.91
CA GLY A 121 13.06 1.06 -3.95
C GLY A 121 13.06 1.96 -2.73
N ALA A 122 14.22 2.12 -2.08
CA ALA A 122 14.40 3.00 -0.91
C ALA A 122 13.82 4.42 -1.15
N ARG A 123 13.88 4.90 -2.37
CA ARG A 123 13.31 6.20 -2.76
C ARG A 123 11.79 6.26 -2.57
N LYS A 124 11.05 5.20 -2.92
CA LYS A 124 9.59 5.16 -2.75
C LYS A 124 9.21 5.15 -1.27
N ILE A 125 9.91 4.33 -0.47
CA ILE A 125 9.71 4.29 0.99
C ILE A 125 9.98 5.68 1.59
N LEU A 126 11.07 6.33 1.20
CA LEU A 126 11.41 7.66 1.69
C LEU A 126 10.31 8.69 1.38
N PHE A 127 9.78 8.69 0.16
CA PHE A 127 8.67 9.59 -0.19
C PHE A 127 7.41 9.31 0.63
N SER A 128 7.02 8.04 0.83
CA SER A 128 5.87 7.68 1.66
C SER A 128 6.09 8.11 3.13
N CYS A 129 7.29 7.91 3.66
CA CYS A 129 7.64 8.38 5.01
C CYS A 129 7.60 9.91 5.12
N LEU A 130 8.12 10.64 4.14
CA LEU A 130 8.06 12.12 4.12
C LEU A 130 6.62 12.63 4.07
N GLN A 131 5.76 11.98 3.29
CA GLN A 131 4.33 12.29 3.27
C GLN A 131 3.69 12.05 4.64
N GLY A 132 3.96 10.90 5.27
CA GLY A 132 3.49 10.59 6.62
C GLY A 132 3.98 11.59 7.68
N ILE A 133 5.23 12.02 7.61
CA ILE A 133 5.78 13.06 8.49
C ILE A 133 5.06 14.40 8.28
N GLY A 134 4.76 14.76 7.02
CA GLY A 134 3.96 15.95 6.71
C GLY A 134 2.60 15.92 7.39
N ILE A 135 1.92 14.78 7.38
CA ILE A 135 0.63 14.58 8.06
C ILE A 135 0.79 14.72 9.58
N ILE A 136 1.85 14.17 10.18
CA ILE A 136 2.16 14.34 11.61
C ILE A 136 2.26 15.82 11.95
N ILE A 137 3.02 16.58 11.17
CA ILE A 137 3.22 18.03 11.41
C ILE A 137 1.88 18.77 11.37
N ILE A 138 1.05 18.50 10.37
CA ILE A 138 -0.29 19.13 10.26
C ILE A 138 -1.15 18.77 11.47
N CYS A 139 -1.21 17.51 11.86
CA CYS A 139 -1.97 17.04 13.01
C CYS A 139 -1.48 17.68 14.32
N LEU A 140 -0.16 17.77 14.52
CA LEU A 140 0.41 18.43 15.70
C LEU A 140 0.13 19.94 15.72
N LEU A 141 0.19 20.63 14.58
CA LEU A 141 -0.18 22.03 14.50
C LEU A 141 -1.64 22.24 14.93
N VAL A 142 -2.56 21.44 14.41
CA VAL A 142 -3.97 21.49 14.78
C VAL A 142 -4.15 21.16 16.28
N TYR A 143 -3.43 20.17 16.79
CA TYR A 143 -3.46 19.76 18.19
C TYR A 143 -3.02 20.92 19.10
N PHE A 144 -1.85 21.52 18.87
CA PHE A 144 -1.34 22.62 19.68
C PHE A 144 -2.15 23.91 19.54
N MET A 145 -2.67 24.19 18.34
CA MET A 145 -3.59 25.32 18.16
C MET A 145 -4.86 25.13 18.98
N GLY A 146 -5.45 23.94 18.95
CA GLY A 146 -6.64 23.62 19.75
C GLY A 146 -6.42 23.81 21.26
N LEU A 147 -5.27 23.37 21.78
CA LEU A 147 -4.89 23.58 23.18
C LEU A 147 -4.75 25.08 23.51
N LYS A 148 -4.08 25.86 22.65
CA LYS A 148 -3.93 27.32 22.86
C LYS A 148 -5.26 28.08 22.80
N MET A 149 -6.21 27.61 22.01
CA MET A 149 -7.56 28.20 21.91
C MET A 149 -8.46 27.83 23.11
N GLY A 150 -7.97 27.02 24.04
CA GLY A 150 -8.70 26.61 25.24
C GLY A 150 -9.78 25.56 25.01
N TYR A 151 -9.70 24.82 23.90
CA TYR A 151 -10.61 23.68 23.70
C TYR A 151 -10.33 22.58 24.74
N SER A 152 -11.39 21.86 25.11
CA SER A 152 -11.24 20.71 25.98
C SER A 152 -10.37 19.62 25.35
N GLU A 153 -9.70 18.79 26.15
CA GLU A 153 -8.89 17.68 25.64
C GLU A 153 -9.65 16.78 24.66
N LYS A 154 -10.94 16.53 24.95
CA LYS A 154 -11.81 15.73 24.04
C LYS A 154 -12.01 16.44 22.71
N GLY A 155 -12.22 17.75 22.73
CA GLY A 155 -12.38 18.55 21.51
C GLY A 155 -11.14 18.58 20.66
N VAL A 156 -9.97 18.81 21.28
CA VAL A 156 -8.68 18.80 20.56
C VAL A 156 -8.39 17.43 19.95
N ARG A 157 -8.64 16.35 20.69
CA ARG A 157 -8.48 14.98 20.19
C ARG A 157 -9.37 14.70 18.98
N THR A 158 -10.64 15.07 19.06
CA THR A 158 -11.59 14.89 17.97
C THR A 158 -11.14 15.68 16.73
N LEU A 159 -10.72 16.94 16.91
CA LEU A 159 -10.25 17.77 15.81
C LEU A 159 -9.01 17.17 15.13
N THR A 160 -8.04 16.69 15.91
CA THR A 160 -6.82 16.05 15.41
C THR A 160 -7.14 14.74 14.70
N PHE A 161 -8.06 13.94 15.23
CA PHE A 161 -8.49 12.69 14.61
C PHE A 161 -9.19 12.93 13.27
N VAL A 162 -10.09 13.90 13.19
CA VAL A 162 -10.73 14.30 11.92
C VAL A 162 -9.70 14.80 10.92
N THR A 163 -8.72 15.61 11.37
CA THR A 163 -7.63 16.08 10.51
C THR A 163 -6.82 14.92 9.95
N LEU A 164 -6.51 13.92 10.77
CA LEU A 164 -5.80 12.71 10.34
C LEU A 164 -6.58 11.96 9.26
N ILE A 165 -7.88 11.73 9.45
CA ILE A 165 -8.74 11.06 8.47
C ILE A 165 -8.75 11.84 7.14
N VAL A 166 -9.00 13.15 7.19
CA VAL A 166 -9.06 13.99 5.99
C VAL A 166 -7.72 13.98 5.26
N SER A 167 -6.60 14.08 5.99
CA SER A 167 -5.26 14.06 5.39
C SER A 167 -4.90 12.71 4.76
N ASN A 168 -5.45 11.61 5.25
CA ASN A 168 -5.23 10.27 4.68
C ASN A 168 -6.06 10.02 3.41
N ILE A 169 -7.14 10.78 3.21
CA ILE A 169 -8.00 10.65 2.01
C ILE A 169 -7.52 11.57 0.88
N SER A 170 -6.73 12.59 1.19
CA SER A 170 -6.23 13.59 0.23
C SER A 170 -4.99 13.13 -0.51
#